data_ba1f563dfa42f0a9264742cc6bffc230
#
_entry.id   ba1f563dfa42f0a9264742cc6bffc230
#
_cell.length_a   1.000
_cell.length_b   1.000
_cell.length_c   1.000
_cell.angle_alpha   90.00
_cell.angle_beta   90.00
_cell.angle_gamma   90.00
#
_symmetry.space_group_name_H-M   'P 1'
#
loop_
_entity.id
_entity.type
_entity.pdbx_description
1 polymer ?
#
loop_
_entity_poly.entity_id
_entity_poly.type
_entity_poly.pdbx_seq_one_letter_code
_entity_poly.pdbx_strand_id
1 'polypeptide(L)'
;MRTFHLITHFSLGGAERVAANIAESQTHGMEYHVVEIMRGRTAYTPKFIAELEQAGVRCHRSWMPDVSFHFLFERIAALLFPLRMLYIMLRWHPDVIHTHTETPDLALYVFSRLFPFMLRRVKIVRTIHNTRLWTGLPRTAQWVEAFFKSLGANIAISDSVRDSYADRFGEVPPIINNGVAEVEQKDYFNTSTPQGVHLSQVHQQHLNTSTSYSLVALNLRRALSSSAKC
;
A
#
# COMPACT_ATOMS: atom_id res chain seq x y z
N MET A 1 8.75 -10.00 -12.47
CA MET A 1 7.35 -9.65 -12.18
C MET A 1 7.28 -8.19 -11.80
N ARG A 2 6.32 -7.44 -12.32
CA ARG A 2 6.23 -5.98 -12.11
C ARG A 2 5.05 -5.64 -11.22
N THR A 3 5.29 -4.96 -10.10
CA THR A 3 4.30 -4.61 -9.11
C THR A 3 4.12 -3.10 -9.03
N PHE A 4 2.87 -2.64 -9.11
CA PHE A 4 2.51 -1.23 -8.96
C PHE A 4 1.83 -1.03 -7.61
N HIS A 5 2.42 -0.20 -6.75
CA HIS A 5 1.80 0.27 -5.52
C HIS A 5 1.09 1.60 -5.81
N LEU A 6 -0.24 1.62 -5.68
CA LEU A 6 -1.02 2.84 -5.81
C LEU A 6 -1.17 3.50 -4.44
N ILE A 7 -0.74 4.75 -4.34
CA ILE A 7 -0.79 5.58 -3.13
C ILE A 7 -1.56 6.88 -3.41
N THR A 8 -2.06 7.54 -2.39
CA THR A 8 -2.76 8.81 -2.60
C THR A 8 -1.80 9.88 -3.09
N HIS A 9 -0.68 10.08 -2.41
CA HIS A 9 0.36 11.04 -2.79
C HIS A 9 1.70 10.68 -2.14
N PHE A 10 2.82 11.16 -2.70
CA PHE A 10 4.13 11.03 -2.05
C PHE A 10 4.23 12.00 -0.88
N SER A 11 3.74 11.58 0.30
CA SER A 11 3.79 12.33 1.55
C SER A 11 4.06 11.42 2.75
N LEU A 12 4.23 12.02 3.92
CA LEU A 12 4.36 11.28 5.18
C LEU A 12 2.99 10.76 5.63
N GLY A 13 2.64 9.56 5.16
CA GLY A 13 1.47 8.81 5.61
C GLY A 13 1.87 7.39 5.99
N GLY A 14 1.15 6.78 6.93
CA GLY A 14 1.43 5.40 7.35
C GLY A 14 1.27 4.39 6.21
N ALA A 15 0.23 4.52 5.41
CA ALA A 15 -0.04 3.65 4.28
C ALA A 15 0.98 3.83 3.15
N GLU A 16 1.37 5.08 2.87
CA GLU A 16 2.39 5.43 1.90
C GLU A 16 3.75 4.87 2.29
N ARG A 17 4.09 4.92 3.59
CA ARG A 17 5.33 4.35 4.11
C ARG A 17 5.34 2.83 4.03
N VAL A 18 4.21 2.16 4.26
CA VAL A 18 4.09 0.70 4.08
C VAL A 18 4.32 0.33 2.60
N ALA A 19 3.69 1.06 1.67
CA ALA A 19 3.91 0.84 0.23
C ALA A 19 5.39 1.01 -0.15
N ALA A 20 6.04 2.05 0.39
CA ALA A 20 7.46 2.30 0.20
C ALA A 20 8.33 1.17 0.76
N ASN A 21 8.13 0.78 2.01
CA ASN A 21 8.90 -0.29 2.65
C ASN A 21 8.79 -1.61 1.89
N ILE A 22 7.61 -1.96 1.35
CA ILE A 22 7.44 -3.15 0.52
C ILE A 22 8.24 -3.00 -0.79
N ALA A 23 8.18 -1.84 -1.44
CA ALA A 23 8.90 -1.60 -2.68
C ALA A 23 10.43 -1.57 -2.48
N GLU A 24 10.91 -1.00 -1.37
CA GLU A 24 12.32 -0.94 -0.99
C GLU A 24 12.90 -2.31 -0.59
N SER A 25 12.06 -3.29 -0.24
CA SER A 25 12.52 -4.64 0.12
C SER A 25 13.23 -5.38 -1.02
N GLN A 26 13.12 -4.90 -2.26
CA GLN A 26 13.81 -5.39 -3.46
C GLN A 26 13.79 -6.91 -3.60
N THR A 27 12.62 -7.53 -3.42
CA THR A 27 12.46 -8.97 -3.57
C THR A 27 12.96 -9.44 -4.94
N HIS A 28 13.83 -10.44 -4.95
CA HIS A 28 14.47 -10.94 -6.16
C HIS A 28 13.49 -11.30 -7.28
N GLY A 29 13.73 -10.78 -8.47
CA GLY A 29 12.91 -10.98 -9.65
C GLY A 29 11.63 -10.12 -9.70
N MET A 30 11.53 -9.12 -8.81
CA MET A 30 10.44 -8.13 -8.82
C MET A 30 10.95 -6.74 -9.17
N GLU A 31 10.20 -6.03 -10.01
CA GLU A 31 10.38 -4.62 -10.33
C GLU A 31 9.24 -3.85 -9.69
N TYR A 32 9.56 -2.87 -8.86
CA TYR A 32 8.57 -2.10 -8.11
C TYR A 32 8.38 -0.71 -8.67
N HIS A 33 7.13 -0.32 -8.78
CA HIS A 33 6.70 1.00 -9.17
C HIS A 33 5.76 1.57 -8.12
N VAL A 34 5.93 2.82 -7.74
CA VAL A 34 4.99 3.56 -6.88
C VAL A 34 4.32 4.63 -7.70
N VAL A 35 2.99 4.64 -7.69
CA VAL A 35 2.15 5.52 -8.52
C VAL A 35 1.25 6.35 -7.62
N GLU A 36 1.38 7.67 -7.66
CA GLU A 36 0.49 8.56 -6.91
C GLU A 36 -0.76 8.93 -7.72
N ILE A 37 -1.89 9.03 -7.03
CA ILE A 37 -3.17 9.45 -7.62
C ILE A 37 -3.25 10.97 -7.71
N MET A 38 -2.78 11.67 -6.69
CA MET A 38 -2.78 13.12 -6.58
C MET A 38 -1.37 13.63 -6.27
N ARG A 39 -0.93 14.68 -6.94
CA ARG A 39 0.46 15.14 -6.90
C ARG A 39 0.82 15.77 -5.57
N GLY A 40 1.53 15.06 -4.71
CA GLY A 40 2.03 15.56 -3.44
C GLY A 40 2.96 16.78 -3.60
N ARG A 41 2.83 17.76 -2.69
CA ARG A 41 3.58 19.04 -2.71
C ARG A 41 4.18 19.39 -1.35
N THR A 42 4.30 18.43 -0.45
CA THR A 42 4.93 18.66 0.85
C THR A 42 6.45 18.85 0.69
N ALA A 43 7.08 19.52 1.65
CA ALA A 43 8.54 19.65 1.68
C ALA A 43 9.27 18.29 1.75
N TYR A 44 8.59 17.25 2.23
CA TYR A 44 9.10 15.89 2.31
C TYR A 44 9.03 15.14 0.96
N THR A 45 8.11 15.51 0.07
CA THR A 45 7.87 14.80 -1.19
C THR A 45 9.14 14.55 -2.03
N PRO A 46 10.01 15.55 -2.27
CA PRO A 46 11.23 15.32 -3.07
C PRO A 46 12.18 14.32 -2.41
N LYS A 47 12.32 14.38 -1.08
CA LYS A 47 13.17 13.47 -0.31
C LYS A 47 12.63 12.03 -0.39
N PHE A 48 11.33 11.86 -0.24
CA PHE A 48 10.67 10.56 -0.29
C PHE A 48 10.82 9.89 -1.66
N ILE A 49 10.65 10.66 -2.74
CA ILE A 49 10.87 10.15 -4.09
C ILE A 49 12.34 9.78 -4.32
N ALA A 50 13.28 10.62 -3.88
CA ALA A 50 14.70 10.34 -4.02
C ALA A 50 15.12 9.07 -3.25
N GLU A 51 14.58 8.85 -2.05
CA GLU A 51 14.77 7.64 -1.24
C GLU A 51 14.33 6.38 -2.01
N LEU A 52 13.13 6.38 -2.57
CA LEU A 52 12.59 5.30 -3.38
C LEU A 52 13.40 5.05 -4.66
N GLU A 53 13.77 6.10 -5.38
CA GLU A 53 14.57 5.99 -6.61
C GLU A 53 15.98 5.47 -6.34
N GLN A 54 16.61 5.86 -5.23
CA GLN A 54 17.90 5.30 -4.78
C GLN A 54 17.79 3.81 -4.46
N ALA A 55 16.65 3.36 -3.95
CA ALA A 55 16.35 1.94 -3.74
C ALA A 55 15.96 1.21 -5.05
N GLY A 56 16.03 1.86 -6.22
CA GLY A 56 15.69 1.24 -7.51
C GLY A 56 14.19 1.17 -7.82
N VAL A 57 13.35 1.82 -7.03
CA VAL A 57 11.90 1.90 -7.24
C VAL A 57 11.57 3.00 -8.24
N ARG A 58 10.67 2.73 -9.19
CA ARG A 58 10.22 3.75 -10.15
C ARG A 58 9.04 4.53 -9.61
N CYS A 59 9.18 5.85 -9.54
CA CYS A 59 8.14 6.76 -9.06
C CYS A 59 7.37 7.40 -10.23
N HIS A 60 6.03 7.27 -10.22
CA HIS A 60 5.14 7.87 -11.22
C HIS A 60 4.32 8.99 -10.60
N ARG A 61 4.65 10.24 -10.96
CA ARG A 61 3.95 11.43 -10.48
C ARG A 61 2.59 11.60 -11.17
N SER A 62 1.61 12.03 -10.39
CA SER A 62 0.28 12.37 -10.92
C SER A 62 0.30 13.67 -11.74
N TRP A 63 -0.68 13.79 -12.67
CA TRP A 63 -0.99 15.04 -13.37
C TRP A 63 -1.90 15.94 -12.54
N MET A 64 -2.69 15.36 -11.62
CA MET A 64 -3.63 16.10 -10.79
C MET A 64 -2.89 16.79 -9.63
N PRO A 65 -3.00 18.12 -9.51
CA PRO A 65 -2.36 18.83 -8.40
C PRO A 65 -3.07 18.53 -7.08
N ASP A 66 -2.30 18.58 -6.00
CA ASP A 66 -2.84 18.68 -4.65
C ASP A 66 -3.32 20.11 -4.39
N VAL A 67 -4.57 20.26 -3.98
CA VAL A 67 -5.21 21.56 -3.70
C VAL A 67 -5.91 21.54 -2.35
N SER A 68 -6.12 22.72 -1.78
CA SER A 68 -6.56 22.92 -0.39
C SER A 68 -7.90 22.29 -0.01
N PHE A 69 -8.75 21.93 -0.96
CA PHE A 69 -10.03 21.22 -0.72
C PHE A 69 -9.86 19.70 -0.90
N HIS A 70 -8.97 19.07 -0.10
CA HIS A 70 -8.54 17.69 -0.22
C HIS A 70 -9.65 16.71 -0.55
N PHE A 71 -10.73 16.68 0.23
CA PHE A 71 -11.75 15.65 0.13
C PHE A 71 -12.45 15.60 -1.25
N LEU A 72 -12.80 16.77 -1.82
CA LEU A 72 -13.43 16.83 -3.13
C LEU A 72 -12.45 16.54 -4.25
N PHE A 73 -11.24 17.11 -4.15
CA PHE A 73 -10.23 16.94 -5.20
C PHE A 73 -9.63 15.55 -5.24
N GLU A 74 -9.52 14.84 -4.12
CA GLU A 74 -9.18 13.42 -4.09
C GLU A 74 -10.17 12.58 -4.91
N ARG A 75 -11.47 12.88 -4.82
CA ARG A 75 -12.51 12.20 -5.59
C ARG A 75 -12.39 12.50 -7.09
N ILE A 76 -12.19 13.77 -7.44
CA ILE A 76 -11.97 14.18 -8.83
C ILE A 76 -10.68 13.55 -9.36
N ALA A 77 -9.62 13.55 -8.59
CA ALA A 77 -8.37 12.91 -8.95
C ALA A 77 -8.56 11.40 -9.20
N ALA A 78 -9.27 10.70 -8.31
CA ALA A 78 -9.58 9.29 -8.48
C ALA A 78 -10.44 9.02 -9.75
N LEU A 79 -11.35 9.92 -10.10
CA LEU A 79 -12.18 9.80 -11.32
C LEU A 79 -11.40 10.07 -12.61
N LEU A 80 -10.41 10.96 -12.58
CA LEU A 80 -9.59 11.31 -13.74
C LEU A 80 -8.33 10.44 -13.88
N PHE A 81 -7.89 9.82 -12.79
CA PHE A 81 -6.71 8.95 -12.76
C PHE A 81 -6.74 7.79 -13.79
N PRO A 82 -7.90 7.20 -14.16
CA PRO A 82 -7.95 6.16 -15.18
C PRO A 82 -7.25 6.49 -16.50
N LEU A 83 -7.26 7.76 -16.94
CA LEU A 83 -6.54 8.19 -18.14
C LEU A 83 -5.01 8.10 -17.95
N ARG A 84 -4.53 8.54 -16.78
CA ARG A 84 -3.11 8.41 -16.42
C ARG A 84 -2.71 6.94 -16.26
N MET A 85 -3.56 6.16 -15.60
CA MET A 85 -3.34 4.74 -15.39
C MET A 85 -3.29 3.98 -16.72
N LEU A 86 -4.18 4.29 -17.66
CA LEU A 86 -4.14 3.67 -18.99
C LEU A 86 -2.77 3.85 -19.67
N TYR A 87 -2.24 5.08 -19.65
CA TYR A 87 -0.90 5.36 -20.18
C TYR A 87 0.18 4.51 -19.47
N ILE A 88 0.14 4.46 -18.14
CA ILE A 88 1.11 3.71 -17.35
C ILE A 88 0.99 2.19 -17.62
N MET A 89 -0.23 1.66 -17.69
CA MET A 89 -0.51 0.26 -18.02
C MET A 89 0.02 -0.12 -19.40
N LEU A 90 -0.23 0.72 -20.41
CA LEU A 90 0.24 0.46 -21.78
C LEU A 90 1.77 0.56 -21.91
N ARG A 91 2.41 1.39 -21.09
CA ARG A 91 3.87 1.59 -21.13
C ARG A 91 4.66 0.53 -20.36
N TRP A 92 4.11 0.07 -19.23
CA TRP A 92 4.87 -0.72 -18.26
C TRP A 92 4.31 -2.14 -18.00
N HIS A 93 3.08 -2.43 -18.36
CA HIS A 93 2.43 -3.75 -18.29
C HIS A 93 2.63 -4.41 -16.90
N PRO A 94 1.99 -3.93 -15.82
CA PRO A 94 2.13 -4.52 -14.50
C PRO A 94 1.52 -5.93 -14.44
N ASP A 95 2.15 -6.81 -13.66
CA ASP A 95 1.60 -8.12 -13.31
C ASP A 95 0.71 -8.04 -12.08
N VAL A 96 1.02 -7.09 -11.18
CA VAL A 96 0.31 -6.87 -9.91
C VAL A 96 0.02 -5.39 -9.72
N ILE A 97 -1.18 -5.08 -9.25
CA ILE A 97 -1.56 -3.74 -8.74
C ILE A 97 -1.95 -3.89 -7.27
N HIS A 98 -1.30 -3.11 -6.42
CA HIS A 98 -1.51 -3.12 -4.98
C HIS A 98 -1.98 -1.73 -4.52
N THR A 99 -3.18 -1.64 -3.96
CA THR A 99 -3.76 -0.39 -3.43
C THR A 99 -3.62 -0.33 -1.91
N HIS A 100 -3.48 0.89 -1.37
CA HIS A 100 -3.18 1.09 0.06
C HIS A 100 -4.15 2.00 0.82
N THR A 101 -5.04 2.73 0.15
CA THR A 101 -6.03 3.63 0.78
C THR A 101 -7.27 3.78 -0.10
N GLU A 102 -8.34 4.43 0.43
CA GLU A 102 -9.62 4.54 -0.27
C GLU A 102 -9.54 5.30 -1.60
N THR A 103 -8.65 6.30 -1.71
CA THR A 103 -8.50 7.08 -2.96
C THR A 103 -7.90 6.23 -4.10
N PRO A 104 -6.80 5.48 -3.93
CA PRO A 104 -6.36 4.45 -4.86
C PRO A 104 -7.39 3.36 -5.14
N ASP A 105 -8.15 2.92 -4.13
CA ASP A 105 -9.19 1.91 -4.29
C ASP A 105 -10.28 2.39 -5.26
N LEU A 106 -10.77 3.62 -5.04
CA LEU A 106 -11.76 4.25 -5.92
C LEU A 106 -11.20 4.42 -7.33
N ALA A 107 -9.97 4.90 -7.46
CA ALA A 107 -9.32 5.10 -8.75
C ALA A 107 -9.19 3.80 -9.54
N LEU A 108 -8.78 2.70 -8.90
CA LEU A 108 -8.68 1.39 -9.52
C LEU A 108 -10.06 0.82 -9.86
N TYR A 109 -11.06 1.00 -9.00
CA TYR A 109 -12.45 0.63 -9.29
C TYR A 109 -12.96 1.35 -10.54
N VAL A 110 -12.81 2.67 -10.63
CA VAL A 110 -13.22 3.44 -11.82
C VAL A 110 -12.46 2.96 -13.06
N PHE A 111 -11.15 2.73 -12.95
CA PHE A 111 -10.36 2.17 -14.04
C PHE A 111 -10.90 0.81 -14.51
N SER A 112 -11.27 -0.06 -13.58
CA SER A 112 -11.81 -1.39 -13.90
C SER A 112 -13.15 -1.33 -14.64
N ARG A 113 -13.93 -0.27 -14.43
CA ARG A 113 -15.22 -0.05 -15.11
C ARG A 113 -15.04 0.51 -16.52
N LEU A 114 -14.02 1.35 -16.72
CA LEU A 114 -13.74 1.98 -18.01
C LEU A 114 -12.89 1.07 -18.92
N PHE A 115 -11.94 0.34 -18.35
CA PHE A 115 -10.96 -0.46 -19.09
C PHE A 115 -10.83 -1.90 -18.55
N PRO A 116 -11.91 -2.68 -18.46
CA PRO A 116 -11.90 -4.01 -17.82
C PRO A 116 -10.93 -4.98 -18.49
N PHE A 117 -10.70 -4.84 -19.79
CA PHE A 117 -9.79 -5.69 -20.54
C PHE A 117 -8.33 -5.55 -20.13
N MET A 118 -7.94 -4.38 -19.61
CA MET A 118 -6.58 -4.11 -19.15
C MET A 118 -6.21 -4.87 -17.88
N LEU A 119 -7.21 -5.25 -17.06
CA LEU A 119 -7.01 -5.95 -15.79
C LEU A 119 -7.13 -7.47 -15.88
N ARG A 120 -7.47 -8.04 -17.05
CA ARG A 120 -7.72 -9.48 -17.19
C ARG A 120 -6.55 -10.38 -16.78
N ARG A 121 -5.32 -9.90 -16.91
CA ARG A 121 -4.08 -10.62 -16.59
C ARG A 121 -3.33 -10.02 -15.41
N VAL A 122 -3.90 -9.01 -14.79
CA VAL A 122 -3.29 -8.29 -13.66
C VAL A 122 -3.91 -8.80 -12.37
N LYS A 123 -3.07 -9.16 -11.42
CA LYS A 123 -3.52 -9.52 -10.08
C LYS A 123 -3.69 -8.26 -9.25
N ILE A 124 -4.80 -8.19 -8.53
CA ILE A 124 -5.12 -7.04 -7.67
C ILE A 124 -4.99 -7.47 -6.22
N VAL A 125 -4.33 -6.63 -5.45
CA VAL A 125 -4.16 -6.75 -4.01
C VAL A 125 -4.55 -5.42 -3.38
N ARG A 126 -5.18 -5.48 -2.23
CA ARG A 126 -5.58 -4.31 -1.44
C ARG A 126 -5.18 -4.50 0.00
N THR A 127 -4.44 -3.55 0.56
CA THR A 127 -4.17 -3.50 2.00
C THR A 127 -5.08 -2.49 2.68
N ILE A 128 -5.85 -2.97 3.66
CA ILE A 128 -6.75 -2.16 4.48
C ILE A 128 -5.97 -1.67 5.69
N HIS A 129 -5.78 -0.35 5.78
CA HIS A 129 -4.99 0.30 6.83
C HIS A 129 -5.84 0.87 7.97
N ASN A 130 -7.12 1.18 7.71
CA ASN A 130 -7.98 1.91 8.62
C ASN A 130 -9.16 1.07 9.11
N THR A 131 -9.53 1.23 10.37
CA THR A 131 -10.76 0.66 10.93
C THR A 131 -12.01 1.39 10.44
N ARG A 132 -11.88 2.66 10.02
CA ARG A 132 -12.97 3.48 9.48
C ARG A 132 -12.72 3.80 8.02
N LEU A 133 -13.45 3.14 7.14
CA LEU A 133 -13.38 3.35 5.68
C LEU A 133 -14.59 4.14 5.18
N TRP A 134 -14.41 4.86 4.08
CA TRP A 134 -15.49 5.50 3.32
C TRP A 134 -16.38 6.46 4.11
N THR A 135 -15.79 7.27 4.99
CA THR A 135 -16.53 8.26 5.76
C THR A 135 -17.32 9.19 4.81
N GLY A 136 -18.65 9.25 5.00
CA GLY A 136 -19.54 10.11 4.20
C GLY A 136 -19.92 9.60 2.79
N LEU A 137 -19.50 8.38 2.38
CA LEU A 137 -19.80 7.84 1.05
C LEU A 137 -20.33 6.40 1.04
N PRO A 138 -21.46 6.10 1.66
CA PRO A 138 -21.91 4.73 1.86
C PRO A 138 -22.21 3.98 0.55
N ARG A 139 -22.76 4.65 -0.48
CA ARG A 139 -23.05 4.03 -1.78
C ARG A 139 -21.77 3.70 -2.56
N THR A 140 -20.81 4.62 -2.57
CA THR A 140 -19.50 4.39 -3.23
C THR A 140 -18.77 3.25 -2.54
N ALA A 141 -18.81 3.21 -1.19
CA ALA A 141 -18.26 2.12 -0.41
C ALA A 141 -18.79 0.76 -0.89
N GLN A 142 -20.10 0.60 -1.00
CA GLN A 142 -20.71 -0.67 -1.41
C GLN A 142 -20.18 -1.18 -2.75
N TRP A 143 -20.03 -0.31 -3.74
CA TRP A 143 -19.54 -0.70 -5.06
C TRP A 143 -18.05 -1.06 -5.07
N VAL A 144 -17.23 -0.27 -4.40
CA VAL A 144 -15.79 -0.50 -4.34
C VAL A 144 -15.47 -1.74 -3.51
N GLU A 145 -16.13 -1.90 -2.36
CA GLU A 145 -15.96 -3.08 -1.50
C GLU A 145 -16.43 -4.37 -2.21
N ALA A 146 -17.58 -4.35 -2.89
CA ALA A 146 -18.06 -5.48 -3.68
C ALA A 146 -17.04 -5.87 -4.78
N PHE A 147 -16.40 -4.90 -5.42
CA PHE A 147 -15.37 -5.14 -6.42
C PHE A 147 -14.16 -5.87 -5.81
N PHE A 148 -13.56 -5.35 -4.74
CA PHE A 148 -12.39 -5.99 -4.13
C PHE A 148 -12.72 -7.35 -3.50
N LYS A 149 -13.89 -7.48 -2.88
CA LYS A 149 -14.39 -8.75 -2.35
C LYS A 149 -14.53 -9.81 -3.44
N SER A 150 -15.08 -9.44 -4.61
CA SER A 150 -15.24 -10.36 -5.74
C SER A 150 -13.92 -10.91 -6.28
N LEU A 151 -12.82 -10.19 -6.04
CA LEU A 151 -11.47 -10.57 -6.45
C LEU A 151 -10.70 -11.33 -5.36
N GLY A 152 -11.23 -11.42 -4.13
CA GLY A 152 -10.48 -11.94 -2.98
C GLY A 152 -9.20 -11.15 -2.72
N ALA A 153 -9.23 -9.84 -2.93
CA ALA A 153 -8.04 -8.98 -2.97
C ALA A 153 -7.66 -8.37 -1.62
N ASN A 154 -8.53 -8.49 -0.62
CA ASN A 154 -8.43 -7.79 0.66
C ASN A 154 -7.43 -8.42 1.62
N ILE A 155 -6.60 -7.59 2.24
CA ILE A 155 -5.64 -7.94 3.30
C ILE A 155 -5.78 -6.90 4.41
N ALA A 156 -5.88 -7.33 5.68
CA ALA A 156 -5.88 -6.44 6.84
C ALA A 156 -4.49 -6.35 7.47
N ILE A 157 -4.13 -5.18 8.01
CA ILE A 157 -2.83 -4.99 8.68
C ILE A 157 -2.79 -5.43 10.13
N SER A 158 -3.95 -5.68 10.75
CA SER A 158 -4.07 -6.07 12.16
C SER A 158 -5.42 -6.71 12.45
N ASP A 159 -5.54 -7.35 13.62
CA ASP A 159 -6.81 -7.91 14.09
C ASP A 159 -7.91 -6.85 14.19
N SER A 160 -7.63 -5.67 14.75
CA SER A 160 -8.63 -4.61 14.90
C SER A 160 -9.16 -4.11 13.56
N VAL A 161 -8.32 -4.03 12.53
CA VAL A 161 -8.74 -3.67 11.17
C VAL A 161 -9.57 -4.78 10.55
N ARG A 162 -9.13 -6.05 10.67
CA ARG A 162 -9.88 -7.21 10.18
C ARG A 162 -11.27 -7.27 10.80
N ASP A 163 -11.37 -7.17 12.12
CA ASP A 163 -12.63 -7.33 12.86
C ASP A 163 -13.60 -6.17 12.50
N SER A 164 -13.12 -4.93 12.50
CA SER A 164 -13.92 -3.79 12.04
C SER A 164 -14.40 -3.93 10.60
N TYR A 165 -13.57 -4.50 9.73
CA TYR A 165 -13.93 -4.74 8.34
C TYR A 165 -14.98 -5.85 8.21
N ALA A 166 -14.78 -6.95 8.96
CA ALA A 166 -15.71 -8.07 9.00
C ALA A 166 -17.10 -7.65 9.50
N ASP A 167 -17.16 -6.88 10.57
CA ASP A 167 -18.41 -6.38 11.14
C ASP A 167 -19.18 -5.49 10.16
N ARG A 168 -18.46 -4.71 9.35
CA ARG A 168 -19.09 -3.74 8.46
C ARG A 168 -19.43 -4.29 7.08
N PHE A 169 -18.59 -5.17 6.52
CA PHE A 169 -18.70 -5.64 5.14
C PHE A 169 -18.91 -7.14 5.01
N GLY A 170 -18.94 -7.89 6.11
CA GLY A 170 -19.23 -9.32 6.14
C GLY A 170 -18.18 -10.18 5.45
N GLU A 171 -16.91 -9.75 5.45
CA GLU A 171 -15.76 -10.49 4.92
C GLU A 171 -14.63 -10.45 5.95
N VAL A 172 -13.98 -11.59 6.16
CA VAL A 172 -12.82 -11.72 7.07
C VAL A 172 -11.55 -11.80 6.22
N PRO A 173 -10.86 -10.67 5.98
CA PRO A 173 -9.62 -10.68 5.20
C PRO A 173 -8.48 -11.35 6.00
N PRO A 174 -7.51 -11.99 5.32
CA PRO A 174 -6.30 -12.46 5.97
C PRO A 174 -5.50 -11.29 6.55
N ILE A 175 -4.77 -11.55 7.64
CA ILE A 175 -3.90 -10.54 8.25
C ILE A 175 -2.49 -10.70 7.71
N ILE A 176 -1.93 -9.59 7.26
CA ILE A 176 -0.48 -9.44 7.03
C ILE A 176 -0.05 -8.18 7.75
N ASN A 177 0.63 -8.35 8.87
CA ASN A 177 1.11 -7.24 9.66
C ASN A 177 2.12 -6.39 8.87
N ASN A 178 2.06 -5.08 9.08
CA ASN A 178 3.05 -4.19 8.50
C ASN A 178 4.43 -4.56 9.04
N GLY A 179 5.36 -4.83 8.14
CA GLY A 179 6.76 -4.92 8.50
C GLY A 179 7.31 -3.51 8.79
N VAL A 180 8.29 -3.44 9.68
CA VAL A 180 9.13 -2.26 9.89
C VAL A 180 10.55 -2.60 9.49
N ALA A 181 11.27 -1.65 8.88
CA ALA A 181 12.69 -1.83 8.63
C ALA A 181 13.41 -1.99 9.97
N GLU A 182 14.37 -2.92 10.02
CA GLU A 182 15.24 -3.05 11.18
C GLU A 182 16.04 -1.74 11.32
N VAL A 183 15.78 -1.01 12.39
CA VAL A 183 16.58 0.17 12.72
C VAL A 183 17.87 -0.37 13.32
N GLU A 184 19.01 -0.22 12.63
CA GLU A 184 20.30 -0.37 13.29
C GLU A 184 20.30 0.50 14.54
N GLN A 185 20.31 -0.15 15.70
CA GLN A 185 20.45 0.51 16.98
C GLN A 185 21.85 1.10 17.02
N LYS A 186 22.01 2.34 16.54
CA LYS A 186 23.21 3.12 16.86
C LYS A 186 23.26 3.25 18.36
N ASP A 187 24.30 2.69 18.96
CA ASP A 187 24.56 2.73 20.40
C ASP A 187 24.56 4.19 20.91
N TYR A 188 23.39 4.67 21.31
CA TYR A 188 23.25 5.94 22.04
C TYR A 188 23.62 5.81 23.52
N PHE A 189 24.21 4.70 23.95
CA PHE A 189 24.63 4.46 25.32
C PHE A 189 26.11 4.71 25.55
N ASN A 190 26.63 5.86 25.12
CA ASN A 190 27.94 6.34 25.59
C ASN A 190 27.86 7.83 25.98
N THR A 191 26.94 8.16 26.88
CA THR A 191 27.07 9.33 27.75
C THR A 191 26.65 8.94 29.14
N SER A 192 27.66 8.93 30.02
CA SER A 192 27.61 8.73 31.46
C SER A 192 26.39 9.30 32.15
N THR A 193 25.55 8.44 32.73
CA THR A 193 24.56 8.84 33.75
C THR A 193 24.60 7.83 34.92
N PRO A 194 24.58 8.32 36.16
CA PRO A 194 24.76 7.47 37.34
C PRO A 194 23.49 6.72 37.72
N GLN A 195 23.70 5.47 38.06
CA GLN A 195 22.96 4.61 39.00
C GLN A 195 21.40 4.59 39.00
N GLY A 196 20.88 3.45 38.68
CA GLY A 196 19.79 2.85 39.44
C GLY A 196 18.40 2.86 38.85
N VAL A 197 18.13 2.06 37.79
CA VAL A 197 16.80 1.43 37.62
C VAL A 197 16.98 0.06 36.96
N HIS A 198 16.53 -0.95 37.66
CA HIS A 198 16.44 -2.33 37.20
C HIS A 198 15.38 -2.45 36.10
N LEU A 199 15.75 -2.66 34.87
CA LEU A 199 14.85 -3.02 33.77
C LEU A 199 15.21 -4.41 33.26
N SER A 200 14.72 -5.41 33.97
CA SER A 200 14.57 -6.78 33.47
C SER A 200 13.15 -6.89 32.90
N GLN A 201 12.97 -6.94 31.61
CA GLN A 201 11.89 -7.56 30.83
C GLN A 201 11.56 -6.82 29.52
N VAL A 202 12.51 -6.66 28.61
CA VAL A 202 12.21 -6.27 27.21
C VAL A 202 13.13 -7.07 26.24
N HIS A 203 13.32 -8.33 26.48
CA HIS A 203 14.33 -9.07 25.66
C HIS A 203 13.78 -10.20 24.78
N GLN A 204 12.49 -10.21 24.43
CA GLN A 204 11.97 -11.37 23.67
C GLN A 204 11.02 -11.08 22.50
N GLN A 205 11.00 -9.87 21.92
CA GLN A 205 10.14 -9.58 20.75
C GLN A 205 10.89 -9.22 19.44
N HIS A 206 12.21 -9.30 19.37
CA HIS A 206 12.98 -8.76 18.24
C HIS A 206 13.51 -9.75 17.21
N LEU A 207 13.08 -11.02 17.21
CA LEU A 207 13.59 -12.02 16.26
C LEU A 207 12.74 -12.30 15.01
N ASN A 208 11.72 -11.51 14.71
CA ASN A 208 10.79 -11.84 13.62
C ASN A 208 10.60 -10.81 12.50
N THR A 209 11.39 -9.75 12.40
CA THR A 209 11.07 -8.65 11.47
C THR A 209 11.69 -8.77 10.08
N SER A 210 12.88 -9.29 9.92
CA SER A 210 13.46 -9.55 8.57
C SER A 210 12.70 -10.66 7.82
N THR A 211 12.07 -11.57 8.57
CA THR A 211 11.23 -12.64 8.03
C THR A 211 9.88 -12.12 7.51
N SER A 212 9.37 -10.99 8.02
CA SER A 212 8.04 -10.48 7.70
C SER A 212 7.93 -9.90 6.28
N TYR A 213 8.95 -9.17 5.79
CA TYR A 213 8.93 -8.64 4.41
C TYR A 213 9.09 -9.75 3.36
N SER A 214 9.98 -10.70 3.61
CA SER A 214 10.10 -11.88 2.77
C SER A 214 8.83 -12.75 2.82
N LEU A 215 8.10 -12.80 3.94
CA LEU A 215 6.82 -13.49 4.07
C LEU A 215 5.68 -12.78 3.33
N VAL A 216 5.62 -11.44 3.34
CA VAL A 216 4.65 -10.67 2.54
C VAL A 216 4.88 -10.92 1.06
N ALA A 217 6.11 -10.85 0.60
CA ALA A 217 6.47 -11.13 -0.79
C ALA A 217 6.28 -12.62 -1.14
N LEU A 218 6.57 -13.54 -0.21
CA LEU A 218 6.39 -14.98 -0.40
C LEU A 218 4.92 -15.39 -0.35
N ASN A 219 4.10 -14.78 0.50
CA ASN A 219 2.67 -15.01 0.58
C ASN A 219 1.94 -14.36 -0.60
N LEU A 220 2.34 -13.19 -1.04
CA LEU A 220 1.95 -12.64 -2.34
C LEU A 220 2.29 -13.62 -3.48
N ARG A 221 3.49 -14.20 -3.49
CA ARG A 221 3.89 -15.22 -4.47
C ARG A 221 3.05 -16.50 -4.37
N ARG A 222 2.74 -16.99 -3.16
CA ARG A 222 1.90 -18.19 -2.94
C ARG A 222 0.43 -17.93 -3.31
N ALA A 223 -0.17 -16.83 -2.89
CA ALA A 223 -1.50 -16.41 -3.32
C ALA A 223 -1.57 -16.26 -4.84
N LEU A 224 -0.45 -15.86 -5.46
CA LEU A 224 -0.31 -15.71 -6.90
C LEU A 224 -0.12 -17.06 -7.63
N SER A 225 0.43 -18.08 -7.00
CA SER A 225 0.66 -19.40 -7.62
C SER A 225 -0.52 -20.37 -7.46
N SER A 226 -1.36 -20.21 -6.45
CA SER A 226 -2.51 -21.09 -6.20
C SER A 226 -3.69 -20.84 -7.14
N SER A 227 -3.82 -19.64 -7.73
CA SER A 227 -4.89 -19.34 -8.70
C SER A 227 -4.54 -19.65 -10.16
N ALA A 228 -3.40 -20.29 -10.42
CA ALA A 228 -3.01 -20.75 -11.76
C ALA A 228 -3.46 -22.20 -12.08
N LYS A 229 -4.29 -22.80 -11.21
CA LYS A 229 -4.83 -24.16 -11.39
C LYS A 229 -6.37 -24.16 -11.40
N CYS A 230 -6.99 -23.32 -12.18
CA CYS A 230 -8.38 -23.45 -12.63
C CYS A 230 -8.48 -23.00 -14.08
#